data_9b1f5d8b713d30fe4562c3b2ea83ac43
#
_entry.id   9b1f5d8b713d30fe4562c3b2ea83ac43
#
_cell.length_a   1.000
_cell.length_b   1.000
_cell.length_c   1.000
_cell.angle_alpha   90.00
_cell.angle_beta   90.00
_cell.angle_gamma   90.00
#
_symmetry.space_group_name_H-M   'P 1'
#
loop_
_entity.id
_entity.type
_entity.pdbx_description
1 polymer ?
#
loop_
_entity_poly.entity_id
_entity_poly.type
_entity_poly.pdbx_seq_one_letter_code
_entity_poly.pdbx_strand_id
1 'polypeptide(L)'
;MDSVDKINNLSKSDFIAIFGNVFEKTSWIAEKTYMLKPFSDYDALKKNFLSIYDKCNNKQYLEIFNSHPQLAIEKIRDGNLTEHSMEEQLDSSLDICTTEEVEEFIKLNNVYKKKFNFPFIIAVAGLNREMILYYFKDRIKNNINEEFEEAKAEVKRIGTIRLNKILVRLDIILNNKNKSIFS
;
A
#
# COMPACT_ATOMS: atom_id res chain seq x y z
N MET A 1 -2.97 -16.11 -25.13
CA MET A 1 -3.84 -15.75 -24.00
C MET A 1 -3.25 -14.49 -23.42
N ASP A 2 -3.94 -13.39 -23.49
CA ASP A 2 -3.48 -12.10 -22.98
C ASP A 2 -3.26 -12.18 -21.46
N SER A 3 -2.37 -11.36 -20.93
CA SER A 3 -2.05 -11.38 -19.49
C SER A 3 -3.27 -11.06 -18.62
N VAL A 4 -4.21 -10.26 -19.12
CA VAL A 4 -5.48 -9.96 -18.44
C VAL A 4 -6.42 -11.17 -18.41
N ASP A 5 -6.43 -11.99 -19.48
CA ASP A 5 -7.23 -13.23 -19.51
C ASP A 5 -6.83 -14.19 -18.39
N LYS A 6 -5.52 -14.27 -18.07
CA LYS A 6 -5.03 -15.10 -16.99
C LYS A 6 -5.55 -14.61 -15.64
N ILE A 7 -5.60 -13.30 -15.41
CA ILE A 7 -6.21 -12.71 -14.22
C ILE A 7 -7.72 -12.99 -14.17
N ASN A 8 -8.40 -12.89 -15.32
CA ASN A 8 -9.82 -13.21 -15.41
C ASN A 8 -10.14 -14.68 -15.10
N ASN A 9 -9.20 -15.59 -15.33
CA ASN A 9 -9.35 -17.02 -15.04
C ASN A 9 -8.91 -17.42 -13.62
N LEU A 10 -8.37 -16.51 -12.81
CA LEU A 10 -8.02 -16.81 -11.42
C LEU A 10 -9.26 -17.21 -10.61
N SER A 11 -9.09 -18.19 -9.73
CA SER A 11 -10.07 -18.47 -8.66
C SER A 11 -10.18 -17.26 -7.70
N LYS A 12 -11.25 -17.19 -6.92
CA LYS A 12 -11.38 -16.11 -5.90
C LYS A 12 -10.24 -16.16 -4.90
N SER A 13 -9.84 -17.34 -4.46
CA SER A 13 -8.73 -17.52 -3.51
C SER A 13 -7.40 -17.02 -4.07
N ASP A 14 -7.07 -17.38 -5.33
CA ASP A 14 -5.83 -16.96 -5.97
C ASP A 14 -5.81 -15.45 -6.23
N PHE A 15 -6.93 -14.88 -6.66
CA PHE A 15 -7.06 -13.45 -6.85
C PHE A 15 -6.83 -12.68 -5.54
N ILE A 16 -7.42 -13.14 -4.44
CA ILE A 16 -7.24 -12.53 -3.11
C ILE A 16 -5.80 -12.74 -2.62
N ALA A 17 -5.19 -13.90 -2.85
CA ALA A 17 -3.79 -14.14 -2.50
C ALA A 17 -2.85 -13.16 -3.18
N ILE A 18 -3.12 -12.80 -4.45
CA ILE A 18 -2.30 -11.86 -5.23
C ILE A 18 -2.60 -10.41 -4.87
N PHE A 19 -3.87 -10.03 -4.79
CA PHE A 19 -4.29 -8.63 -4.72
C PHE A 19 -4.81 -8.20 -3.35
N GLY A 20 -4.94 -9.12 -2.38
CA GLY A 20 -5.59 -8.85 -1.09
C GLY A 20 -4.88 -7.84 -0.19
N ASN A 21 -3.58 -7.62 -0.41
CA ASN A 21 -2.76 -6.67 0.34
C ASN A 21 -2.42 -5.39 -0.44
N VAL A 22 -3.10 -5.12 -1.56
CA VAL A 22 -2.98 -3.84 -2.28
C VAL A 22 -3.26 -2.68 -1.34
N PHE A 23 -4.35 -2.77 -0.57
CA PHE A 23 -4.60 -1.92 0.57
C PHE A 23 -4.32 -2.75 1.83
N GLU A 24 -3.42 -2.26 2.68
CA GLU A 24 -2.85 -2.99 3.80
C GLU A 24 -3.90 -3.77 4.63
N LYS A 25 -3.75 -5.10 4.70
CA LYS A 25 -4.63 -6.00 5.47
C LYS A 25 -6.14 -5.80 5.24
N THR A 26 -6.53 -5.39 4.02
CA THR A 26 -7.90 -5.00 3.67
C THR A 26 -8.39 -5.79 2.45
N SER A 27 -8.38 -7.12 2.55
CA SER A 27 -8.69 -8.05 1.44
C SER A 27 -10.10 -7.88 0.84
N TRP A 28 -11.03 -7.29 1.59
CA TRP A 28 -12.41 -7.10 1.12
C TRP A 28 -12.49 -6.17 -0.12
N ILE A 29 -11.51 -5.27 -0.34
CA ILE A 29 -11.44 -4.46 -1.56
C ILE A 29 -11.13 -5.36 -2.75
N ALA A 30 -10.17 -6.27 -2.61
CA ALA A 30 -9.87 -7.27 -3.64
C ALA A 30 -11.06 -8.22 -3.88
N GLU A 31 -11.77 -8.64 -2.83
CA GLU A 31 -12.97 -9.46 -2.96
C GLU A 31 -14.07 -8.78 -3.76
N LYS A 32 -14.34 -7.50 -3.48
CA LYS A 32 -15.30 -6.70 -4.25
C LYS A 32 -14.84 -6.51 -5.69
N THR A 33 -13.55 -6.28 -5.91
CA THR A 33 -12.98 -6.14 -7.26
C THR A 33 -13.12 -7.43 -8.05
N TYR A 34 -12.87 -8.59 -7.42
CA TYR A 34 -13.06 -9.91 -8.05
C TYR A 34 -14.46 -10.08 -8.63
N MET A 35 -15.50 -9.59 -7.96
CA MET A 35 -16.89 -9.69 -8.42
C MET A 35 -17.20 -8.82 -9.67
N LEU A 36 -16.27 -7.96 -10.08
CA LEU A 36 -16.40 -7.11 -11.27
C LEU A 36 -15.73 -7.71 -12.51
N LYS A 37 -15.29 -8.97 -12.45
CA LYS A 37 -14.75 -9.71 -13.62
C LYS A 37 -15.82 -9.95 -14.68
N PRO A 38 -15.48 -10.07 -15.96
CA PRO A 38 -14.12 -9.98 -16.52
C PRO A 38 -13.64 -8.53 -16.70
N PHE A 39 -12.30 -8.31 -16.59
CA PHE A 39 -11.66 -7.04 -16.89
C PHE A 39 -11.25 -7.03 -18.38
N SER A 40 -11.43 -5.88 -19.06
CA SER A 40 -11.00 -5.70 -20.45
C SER A 40 -9.48 -5.62 -20.60
N ASP A 41 -8.84 -5.00 -19.60
CA ASP A 41 -7.41 -4.72 -19.57
C ASP A 41 -6.94 -4.42 -18.13
N TYR A 42 -5.64 -4.16 -17.96
CA TYR A 42 -5.08 -3.80 -16.65
C TYR A 42 -5.59 -2.46 -16.10
N ASP A 43 -5.92 -1.51 -16.98
CA ASP A 43 -6.43 -0.21 -16.56
C ASP A 43 -7.86 -0.33 -16.03
N ALA A 44 -8.68 -1.19 -16.61
CA ALA A 44 -10.01 -1.53 -16.10
C ALA A 44 -9.91 -2.19 -14.70
N LEU A 45 -8.97 -3.13 -14.50
CA LEU A 45 -8.71 -3.74 -13.21
C LEU A 45 -8.31 -2.68 -12.17
N LYS A 46 -7.31 -1.83 -12.48
CA LYS A 46 -6.86 -0.75 -11.57
C LYS A 46 -7.98 0.23 -11.26
N LYS A 47 -8.73 0.66 -12.27
CA LYS A 47 -9.87 1.57 -12.11
C LYS A 47 -10.92 0.98 -11.17
N ASN A 48 -11.21 -0.31 -11.27
CA ASN A 48 -12.17 -0.98 -10.40
C ASN A 48 -11.69 -1.00 -8.94
N PHE A 49 -10.43 -1.34 -8.69
CA PHE A 49 -9.83 -1.26 -7.34
C PHE A 49 -9.96 0.14 -6.73
N LEU A 50 -9.51 1.15 -7.47
CA LEU A 50 -9.52 2.53 -7.00
C LEU A 50 -10.95 3.06 -6.84
N SER A 51 -11.89 2.68 -7.71
CA SER A 51 -13.30 3.06 -7.58
C SER A 51 -13.96 2.50 -6.33
N ILE A 52 -13.61 1.27 -5.91
CA ILE A 52 -14.11 0.70 -4.65
C ILE A 52 -13.54 1.46 -3.46
N TYR A 53 -12.25 1.78 -3.50
CA TYR A 53 -11.59 2.61 -2.48
C TYR A 53 -12.24 3.99 -2.38
N ASP A 54 -12.43 4.69 -3.50
CA ASP A 54 -12.99 6.05 -3.53
C ASP A 54 -14.44 6.13 -3.01
N LYS A 55 -15.16 5.01 -2.99
CA LYS A 55 -16.54 4.91 -2.47
C LYS A 55 -16.61 4.52 -1.00
N CYS A 56 -15.48 4.39 -0.32
CA CYS A 56 -15.46 4.10 1.11
C CYS A 56 -16.10 5.25 1.92
N ASN A 57 -16.80 4.89 2.97
CA ASN A 57 -17.23 5.85 3.98
C ASN A 57 -16.10 6.12 5.00
N ASN A 58 -16.26 7.13 5.86
CA ASN A 58 -15.22 7.51 6.82
C ASN A 58 -14.82 6.38 7.78
N LYS A 59 -15.76 5.52 8.17
CA LYS A 59 -15.46 4.37 9.03
C LYS A 59 -14.52 3.38 8.30
N GLN A 60 -14.81 3.08 7.05
CA GLN A 60 -13.98 2.20 6.23
C GLN A 60 -12.59 2.79 5.97
N TYR A 61 -12.49 4.10 5.72
CA TYR A 61 -11.19 4.77 5.61
C TYR A 61 -10.38 4.65 6.90
N LEU A 62 -10.99 4.87 8.08
CA LEU A 62 -10.29 4.71 9.36
C LEU A 62 -9.84 3.27 9.62
N GLU A 63 -10.63 2.27 9.21
CA GLU A 63 -10.23 0.86 9.27
C GLU A 63 -9.00 0.60 8.38
N ILE A 64 -9.00 1.11 7.14
CA ILE A 64 -7.87 1.02 6.23
C ILE A 64 -6.64 1.74 6.81
N PHE A 65 -6.78 2.97 7.30
CA PHE A 65 -5.66 3.73 7.87
C PHE A 65 -5.05 3.02 9.07
N ASN A 66 -5.88 2.50 9.99
CA ASN A 66 -5.40 1.79 11.18
C ASN A 66 -4.83 0.40 10.87
N SER A 67 -5.03 -0.12 9.66
CA SER A 67 -4.37 -1.35 9.19
C SER A 67 -2.94 -1.10 8.72
N HIS A 68 -2.58 0.16 8.37
CA HIS A 68 -1.23 0.50 7.95
C HIS A 68 -0.28 0.47 9.16
N PRO A 69 0.95 -0.04 8.98
CA PRO A 69 1.96 0.01 10.01
C PRO A 69 2.40 1.46 10.24
N GLN A 70 2.84 1.75 11.46
CA GLN A 70 3.58 2.99 11.71
C GLN A 70 4.91 2.94 10.94
N LEU A 71 5.37 4.08 10.47
CA LEU A 71 6.75 4.23 10.02
C LEU A 71 7.65 4.12 11.26
N ALA A 72 8.18 2.94 11.51
CA ALA A 72 8.97 2.70 12.70
C ALA A 72 9.92 1.53 12.46
N ILE A 73 11.13 1.84 12.66
CA ILE A 73 12.33 1.03 12.59
C ILE A 73 12.27 -0.18 13.51
N GLU A 74 11.61 -0.09 14.68
CA GLU A 74 11.44 -1.22 15.59
C GLU A 74 10.63 -2.36 14.98
N LYS A 75 9.61 -2.07 14.18
CA LYS A 75 8.76 -3.09 13.55
C LYS A 75 9.38 -3.77 12.34
N ILE A 76 10.34 -3.14 11.68
CA ILE A 76 11.17 -3.81 10.67
C ILE A 76 11.95 -4.95 11.32
N ARG A 77 12.41 -4.76 12.56
CA ARG A 77 13.12 -5.78 13.35
C ARG A 77 12.21 -6.90 13.86
N ASP A 78 10.94 -6.62 14.12
CA ASP A 78 9.99 -7.57 14.73
C ASP A 78 9.25 -8.47 13.71
N GLY A 79 9.45 -8.29 12.40
CA GLY A 79 8.87 -9.14 11.35
C GLY A 79 7.34 -9.06 11.22
N ASN A 80 6.68 -8.07 11.80
CA ASN A 80 5.22 -7.91 11.80
C ASN A 80 4.65 -7.08 10.64
N LEU A 81 5.48 -6.77 9.65
CA LEU A 81 5.08 -6.04 8.44
C LEU A 81 4.62 -7.01 7.35
N THR A 82 3.71 -6.55 6.48
CA THR A 82 3.48 -7.25 5.22
C THR A 82 4.72 -7.13 4.33
N GLU A 83 4.89 -8.07 3.37
CA GLU A 83 6.01 -8.05 2.43
C GLU A 83 6.13 -6.69 1.71
N HIS A 84 5.00 -6.14 1.25
CA HIS A 84 4.96 -4.83 0.61
C HIS A 84 5.42 -3.70 1.52
N SER A 85 4.94 -3.65 2.76
CA SER A 85 5.31 -2.61 3.72
C SER A 85 6.78 -2.72 4.15
N MET A 86 7.33 -3.93 4.21
CA MET A 86 8.75 -4.14 4.49
C MET A 86 9.61 -3.63 3.34
N GLU A 87 9.32 -4.04 2.09
CA GLU A 87 10.03 -3.56 0.90
C GLU A 87 10.01 -2.02 0.81
N GLU A 88 8.83 -1.41 1.01
CA GLU A 88 8.66 0.04 0.93
C GLU A 88 9.52 0.78 1.97
N GLN A 89 9.60 0.29 3.20
CA GLN A 89 10.41 0.93 4.24
C GLN A 89 11.91 0.71 4.04
N LEU A 90 12.33 -0.44 3.52
CA LEU A 90 13.72 -0.70 3.14
C LEU A 90 14.16 0.19 1.97
N ASP A 91 13.34 0.32 0.93
CA ASP A 91 13.61 1.17 -0.24
C ASP A 91 13.81 2.65 0.14
N SER A 92 13.21 3.11 1.24
CA SER A 92 13.36 4.48 1.76
C SER A 92 14.49 4.65 2.78
N SER A 93 15.33 3.63 2.98
CA SER A 93 16.46 3.63 3.93
C SER A 93 16.04 3.90 5.39
N LEU A 94 14.83 3.53 5.76
CA LEU A 94 14.35 3.65 7.14
C LEU A 94 14.97 2.61 8.09
N ASP A 95 15.59 1.56 7.55
CA ASP A 95 16.31 0.52 8.28
C ASP A 95 17.68 0.96 8.82
N ILE A 96 18.24 2.05 8.27
CA ILE A 96 19.57 2.58 8.62
C ILE A 96 19.52 3.93 9.35
N CYS A 97 18.45 4.19 10.11
CA CYS A 97 18.34 5.39 10.92
C CYS A 97 19.31 5.40 12.11
N THR A 98 19.78 6.58 12.50
CA THR A 98 20.52 6.75 13.76
C THR A 98 19.58 6.61 14.95
N THR A 99 20.14 6.44 16.15
CA THR A 99 19.35 6.35 17.40
C THR A 99 18.48 7.59 17.59
N GLU A 100 19.02 8.77 17.31
CA GLU A 100 18.32 10.05 17.45
C GLU A 100 17.15 10.16 16.44
N GLU A 101 17.35 9.71 15.20
CA GLU A 101 16.29 9.65 14.19
C GLU A 101 15.17 8.66 14.59
N VAL A 102 15.53 7.50 15.14
CA VAL A 102 14.57 6.53 15.70
C VAL A 102 13.70 7.16 16.78
N GLU A 103 14.36 7.80 17.76
CA GLU A 103 13.65 8.48 18.86
C GLU A 103 12.72 9.58 18.32
N GLU A 104 13.15 10.32 17.30
CA GLU A 104 12.34 11.35 16.68
C GLU A 104 11.11 10.74 15.97
N PHE A 105 11.26 9.65 15.22
CA PHE A 105 10.13 8.93 14.60
C PHE A 105 9.15 8.42 15.66
N ILE A 106 9.62 7.84 16.75
CA ILE A 106 8.78 7.37 17.86
C ILE A 106 7.96 8.52 18.45
N LYS A 107 8.62 9.66 18.73
CA LYS A 107 7.96 10.84 19.25
C LYS A 107 6.89 11.37 18.29
N LEU A 108 7.22 11.51 17.01
CA LEU A 108 6.31 11.99 15.98
C LEU A 108 5.11 11.03 15.80
N ASN A 109 5.32 9.73 15.76
CA ASN A 109 4.25 8.73 15.69
C ASN A 109 3.27 8.87 16.85
N ASN A 110 3.78 9.03 18.08
CA ASN A 110 2.95 9.19 19.28
C ASN A 110 2.10 10.48 19.24
N VAL A 111 2.72 11.60 18.87
CA VAL A 111 2.03 12.89 18.74
C VAL A 111 0.97 12.83 17.64
N TYR A 112 1.33 12.29 16.48
CA TYR A 112 0.45 12.18 15.32
C TYR A 112 -0.76 11.29 15.62
N LYS A 113 -0.52 10.09 16.15
CA LYS A 113 -1.61 9.16 16.51
C LYS A 113 -2.55 9.73 17.56
N LYS A 114 -2.02 10.46 18.54
CA LYS A 114 -2.84 11.15 19.56
C LYS A 114 -3.71 12.24 18.93
N LYS A 115 -3.20 12.96 17.93
CA LYS A 115 -3.92 14.07 17.28
C LYS A 115 -4.98 13.57 16.29
N PHE A 116 -4.65 12.58 15.45
CA PHE A 116 -5.47 12.19 14.31
C PHE A 116 -6.19 10.85 14.47
N ASN A 117 -5.83 10.05 15.48
CA ASN A 117 -6.39 8.72 15.78
C ASN A 117 -6.13 7.65 14.70
N PHE A 118 -5.12 7.85 13.86
CA PHE A 118 -4.59 6.87 12.90
C PHE A 118 -3.09 7.08 12.72
N PRO A 119 -2.32 6.10 12.19
CA PRO A 119 -0.89 6.26 11.97
C PRO A 119 -0.59 7.27 10.86
N PHE A 120 0.59 7.88 10.88
CA PHE A 120 1.08 8.65 9.74
C PHE A 120 1.28 7.74 8.53
N ILE A 121 0.68 8.12 7.41
CA ILE A 121 0.71 7.35 6.16
C ILE A 121 1.27 8.25 5.06
N ILE A 122 2.30 7.76 4.38
CA ILE A 122 2.92 8.41 3.23
C ILE A 122 3.43 7.35 2.25
N ALA A 123 3.26 7.59 0.95
CA ALA A 123 3.87 6.78 -0.08
C ALA A 123 5.38 7.07 -0.14
N VAL A 124 6.19 6.18 0.42
CA VAL A 124 7.63 6.38 0.59
C VAL A 124 8.45 6.18 -0.69
N ALA A 125 7.87 5.67 -1.76
CA ALA A 125 8.55 5.44 -3.02
C ALA A 125 9.20 6.73 -3.56
N GLY A 126 10.52 6.71 -3.71
CA GLY A 126 11.32 7.86 -4.16
C GLY A 126 11.61 8.91 -3.08
N LEU A 127 11.21 8.67 -1.83
CA LEU A 127 11.54 9.51 -0.68
C LEU A 127 12.68 8.87 0.11
N ASN A 128 13.60 9.70 0.61
CA ASN A 128 14.55 9.30 1.64
C ASN A 128 14.02 9.66 3.04
N ARG A 129 14.70 9.17 4.09
CA ARG A 129 14.29 9.39 5.48
C ARG A 129 14.17 10.86 5.87
N GLU A 130 15.05 11.75 5.37
CA GLU A 130 15.02 13.18 5.65
C GLU A 130 13.76 13.84 5.09
N MET A 131 13.38 13.48 3.86
CA MET A 131 12.14 13.91 3.23
C MET A 131 10.91 13.40 4.00
N ILE A 132 10.94 12.14 4.44
CA ILE A 132 9.85 11.55 5.23
C ILE A 132 9.70 12.29 6.56
N LEU A 133 10.79 12.56 7.28
CA LEU A 133 10.77 13.37 8.51
C LEU A 133 10.25 14.79 8.27
N TYR A 134 10.66 15.41 7.16
CA TYR A 134 10.16 16.73 6.78
C TYR A 134 8.63 16.71 6.59
N TYR A 135 8.09 15.79 5.79
CA TYR A 135 6.65 15.67 5.58
C TYR A 135 5.91 15.32 6.87
N PHE A 136 6.49 14.48 7.72
CA PHE A 136 5.90 14.14 9.01
C PHE A 136 5.72 15.39 9.88
N LYS A 137 6.79 16.19 10.04
CA LYS A 137 6.77 17.44 10.81
C LYS A 137 5.85 18.49 10.23
N ASP A 138 5.65 18.48 8.92
CA ASP A 138 4.77 19.43 8.25
C ASP A 138 3.30 19.01 8.41
N ARG A 139 2.97 17.75 8.10
CA ARG A 139 1.60 17.24 8.15
C ARG A 139 1.02 17.17 9.56
N ILE A 140 1.86 17.06 10.59
CA ILE A 140 1.40 17.10 11.99
C ILE A 140 0.76 18.47 12.35
N LYS A 141 1.00 19.52 11.57
CA LYS A 141 0.41 20.85 11.76
C LYS A 141 -1.02 20.95 11.19
N ASN A 142 -1.38 20.09 10.24
CA ASN A 142 -2.69 20.08 9.60
C ASN A 142 -3.82 20.00 10.63
N ASN A 143 -5.01 20.49 10.28
CA ASN A 143 -6.21 20.17 11.03
C ASN A 143 -6.68 18.74 10.70
N ILE A 144 -7.66 18.24 11.46
CA ILE A 144 -8.13 16.85 11.36
C ILE A 144 -8.70 16.54 9.96
N ASN A 145 -9.45 17.47 9.37
CA ASN A 145 -10.08 17.25 8.07
C ASN A 145 -9.05 17.26 6.94
N GLU A 146 -8.12 18.21 6.95
CA GLU A 146 -7.02 18.29 5.99
C GLU A 146 -6.19 17.01 6.02
N GLU A 147 -5.81 16.57 7.22
CA GLU A 147 -4.97 15.38 7.36
C GLU A 147 -5.70 14.09 6.99
N PHE A 148 -7.01 14.01 7.22
CA PHE A 148 -7.82 12.90 6.80
C PHE A 148 -7.86 12.77 5.26
N GLU A 149 -8.06 13.88 4.55
CA GLU A 149 -8.03 13.88 3.08
C GLU A 149 -6.64 13.59 2.52
N GLU A 150 -5.58 14.08 3.16
CA GLU A 150 -4.19 13.77 2.80
C GLU A 150 -3.90 12.28 2.99
N ALA A 151 -4.31 11.69 4.11
CA ALA A 151 -4.16 10.26 4.35
C ALA A 151 -4.91 9.41 3.30
N LYS A 152 -6.11 9.83 2.87
CA LYS A 152 -6.83 9.17 1.77
C LYS A 152 -6.03 9.21 0.47
N ALA A 153 -5.46 10.36 0.13
CA ALA A 153 -4.65 10.52 -1.08
C ALA A 153 -3.41 9.63 -1.05
N GLU A 154 -2.70 9.59 0.08
CA GLU A 154 -1.49 8.79 0.25
C GLU A 154 -1.77 7.28 0.23
N VAL A 155 -2.83 6.80 0.88
CA VAL A 155 -3.24 5.38 0.79
C VAL A 155 -3.60 5.00 -0.66
N LYS A 156 -4.30 5.88 -1.38
CA LYS A 156 -4.62 5.66 -2.80
C LYS A 156 -3.36 5.56 -3.65
N ARG A 157 -2.37 6.42 -3.37
CA ARG A 157 -1.06 6.41 -4.04
C ARG A 157 -0.31 5.11 -3.79
N ILE A 158 -0.25 4.65 -2.52
CA ILE A 158 0.34 3.37 -2.13
C ILE A 158 -0.34 2.23 -2.89
N GLY A 159 -1.67 2.16 -2.87
CA GLY A 159 -2.43 1.13 -3.58
C GLY A 159 -2.16 1.12 -5.09
N THR A 160 -2.03 2.29 -5.70
CA THR A 160 -1.69 2.43 -7.14
C THR A 160 -0.29 1.90 -7.44
N ILE A 161 0.70 2.23 -6.60
CA ILE A 161 2.08 1.75 -6.75
C ILE A 161 2.13 0.22 -6.61
N ARG A 162 1.46 -0.33 -5.60
CA ARG A 162 1.38 -1.78 -5.36
C ARG A 162 0.71 -2.52 -6.51
N LEU A 163 -0.41 -2.02 -7.02
CA LEU A 163 -1.07 -2.59 -8.21
C LEU A 163 -0.12 -2.64 -9.40
N ASN A 164 0.58 -1.56 -9.70
CA ASN A 164 1.53 -1.53 -10.80
C ASN A 164 2.69 -2.54 -10.59
N LYS A 165 3.27 -2.61 -9.38
CA LYS A 165 4.32 -3.60 -9.06
C LYS A 165 3.82 -5.04 -9.27
N ILE A 166 2.62 -5.37 -8.78
CA ILE A 166 2.01 -6.70 -8.93
C ILE A 166 1.83 -7.05 -10.41
N LEU A 167 1.27 -6.14 -11.21
CA LEU A 167 1.01 -6.38 -12.63
C LEU A 167 2.31 -6.58 -13.42
N VAL A 168 3.35 -5.80 -13.16
CA VAL A 168 4.67 -5.99 -13.77
C VAL A 168 5.27 -7.36 -13.39
N ARG A 169 5.20 -7.76 -12.12
CA ARG A 169 5.67 -9.09 -11.67
C ARG A 169 4.90 -10.23 -12.37
N LEU A 170 3.59 -10.11 -12.49
CA LEU A 170 2.77 -11.09 -13.20
C LEU A 170 3.17 -11.21 -14.67
N ASP A 171 3.40 -10.11 -15.38
CA ASP A 171 3.83 -10.13 -16.77
C ASP A 171 5.18 -10.82 -16.95
N ILE A 172 6.15 -10.56 -16.07
CA ILE A 172 7.47 -11.23 -16.08
C ILE A 172 7.32 -12.74 -15.90
N ILE A 173 6.55 -13.18 -14.90
CA ILE A 173 6.32 -14.60 -14.60
C ILE A 173 5.63 -15.31 -15.78
N LEU A 174 4.64 -14.65 -16.39
CA LEU A 174 3.86 -15.20 -17.46
C LEU A 174 4.66 -15.30 -18.78
N ASN A 175 5.53 -14.32 -19.04
CA ASN A 175 6.40 -14.32 -20.22
C ASN A 175 7.54 -15.33 -20.10
N ASN A 176 8.08 -15.56 -18.90
CA ASN A 176 9.14 -16.56 -18.68
C ASN A 176 8.62 -18.00 -18.81
N LYS A 177 7.39 -18.30 -18.38
CA LYS A 177 6.77 -19.62 -18.61
C LYS A 177 6.56 -19.94 -20.08
N ASN A 178 6.32 -18.94 -20.92
CA ASN A 178 6.18 -19.15 -22.37
C ASN A 178 7.52 -19.44 -23.06
N LYS A 179 8.66 -18.99 -22.53
CA LYS A 179 9.98 -19.28 -23.08
C LYS A 179 10.51 -20.68 -22.74
N SER A 180 10.09 -21.25 -21.59
CA SER A 180 10.52 -22.59 -21.18
C SER A 180 9.78 -23.74 -21.85
N ILE A 181 8.74 -23.46 -22.65
CA ILE A 181 7.99 -24.47 -23.43
C ILE A 181 8.56 -24.64 -24.86
N PHE A 182 9.45 -23.74 -25.28
CA PHE A 182 10.08 -23.74 -26.63
C PHE A 182 11.60 -23.97 -26.55
N SER A 183 12.15 -24.37 -25.44
CA SER A 183 13.51 -24.84 -25.23
C SER A 183 13.49 -26.31 -24.81
#